data_d33a7340bab064a39cf7f8870baf470b
#
_entry.id   d33a7340bab064a39cf7f8870baf470b
#
_cell.length_a   1.000
_cell.length_b   1.000
_cell.length_c   1.000
_cell.angle_alpha   90.00
_cell.angle_beta   90.00
_cell.angle_gamma   90.00
#
_symmetry.space_group_name_H-M   'P 1'
#
loop_
_entity.id
_entity.type
_entity.pdbx_description
1 polymer ?
#
loop_
_entity_poly.entity_id
_entity_poly.type
_entity_poly.pdbx_seq_one_letter_code
_entity_poly.pdbx_strand_id
1 'polypeptide(L)'
;MASVNMAVVVGFVGSDPRVATTRNGLKTAGFSVATTEKGYTAQNGTVYPDRTEWHNIVCWGRLADIVERFVKKGSSVYVQGKMRSRTYEKDGQTRYAFEIECETLQLLDRQSEVSQNSGQQPVQTWTPSQQPMPQNNEIDTPF
;
A
#
# COMPACT_ATOMS: atom_id res chain seq x y z
N MET A 1 -28.43 -13.75 1.67
CA MET A 1 -27.30 -14.40 1.05
C MET A 1 -26.00 -13.73 1.46
N ALA A 2 -25.05 -14.54 1.85
CA ALA A 2 -23.77 -13.98 2.28
C ALA A 2 -22.84 -13.83 1.09
N SER A 3 -22.09 -12.75 1.05
CA SER A 3 -21.15 -12.51 -0.01
C SER A 3 -19.98 -11.71 0.53
N VAL A 4 -18.85 -11.83 -0.13
CA VAL A 4 -17.65 -11.11 0.26
C VAL A 4 -17.02 -10.49 -0.98
N ASN A 5 -16.62 -9.26 -0.85
CA ASN A 5 -15.89 -8.57 -1.92
C ASN A 5 -14.80 -7.77 -1.23
N MET A 6 -13.56 -8.21 -1.38
CA MET A 6 -12.46 -7.56 -0.70
C MET A 6 -11.21 -7.66 -1.54
N ALA A 7 -10.47 -6.60 -1.59
CA ALA A 7 -9.17 -6.58 -2.23
C ALA A 7 -8.17 -5.95 -1.28
N VAL A 8 -6.97 -6.49 -1.25
CA VAL A 8 -5.89 -5.96 -0.43
C VAL A 8 -4.66 -5.81 -1.33
N VAL A 9 -4.07 -4.64 -1.31
CA VAL A 9 -2.92 -4.34 -2.15
C VAL A 9 -1.89 -3.62 -1.31
N VAL A 10 -0.65 -4.06 -1.39
CA VAL A 10 0.47 -3.35 -0.78
C VAL A 10 1.48 -3.12 -1.89
N GLY A 11 1.85 -1.89 -2.11
CA GLY A 11 2.77 -1.58 -3.18
C GLY A 11 3.13 -0.11 -3.21
N PHE A 12 3.65 0.32 -4.35
CA PHE A 12 4.12 1.69 -4.50
C PHE A 12 3.22 2.48 -5.42
N VAL A 13 2.98 3.73 -5.06
CA VAL A 13 2.13 4.62 -5.83
C VAL A 13 2.88 5.04 -7.09
N GLY A 14 2.22 4.91 -8.22
CA GLY A 14 2.89 5.13 -9.50
C GLY A 14 2.85 6.55 -10.01
N SER A 15 1.94 7.34 -9.51
CA SER A 15 1.85 8.74 -9.94
C SER A 15 1.17 9.53 -8.84
N ASP A 16 1.31 10.85 -8.89
CA ASP A 16 0.66 11.67 -7.89
C ASP A 16 -0.85 11.52 -8.01
N PRO A 17 -1.56 11.46 -6.89
CA PRO A 17 -2.99 11.27 -6.92
C PRO A 17 -3.72 12.42 -7.61
N ARG A 18 -4.82 12.08 -8.23
CA ARG A 18 -5.69 13.08 -8.82
C ARG A 18 -6.81 13.34 -7.85
N VAL A 19 -6.97 14.57 -7.43
CA VAL A 19 -7.97 14.92 -6.43
C VAL A 19 -9.02 15.80 -7.10
N ALA A 20 -10.27 15.50 -6.84
CA ALA A 20 -11.36 16.28 -7.38
C ALA A 20 -12.47 16.39 -6.35
N THR A 21 -13.38 17.31 -6.57
CA THR A 21 -14.55 17.45 -5.69
C THR A 21 -15.79 17.31 -6.55
N THR A 22 -16.71 16.48 -6.11
CA THR A 22 -17.94 16.27 -6.86
C THR A 22 -18.86 17.47 -6.67
N ARG A 23 -19.94 17.49 -7.43
CA ARG A 23 -20.88 18.57 -7.32
C ARG A 23 -21.43 18.69 -5.92
N ASN A 24 -21.56 17.58 -5.23
CA ASN A 24 -22.10 17.58 -3.88
C ASN A 24 -21.09 17.99 -2.83
N GLY A 25 -19.91 18.37 -3.25
CA GLY A 25 -18.90 18.77 -2.30
C GLY A 25 -18.08 17.63 -1.74
N LEU A 26 -18.26 16.43 -2.25
CA LEU A 26 -17.53 15.28 -1.75
C LEU A 26 -16.19 15.16 -2.48
N LYS A 27 -15.12 15.09 -1.73
CA LYS A 27 -13.80 14.98 -2.32
C LYS A 27 -13.52 13.55 -2.70
N THR A 28 -12.84 13.37 -3.82
CA THR A 28 -12.46 12.06 -4.29
C THR A 28 -11.01 12.13 -4.73
N ALA A 29 -10.27 11.06 -4.55
CA ALA A 29 -8.87 10.98 -4.94
C ALA A 29 -8.62 9.64 -5.60
N GLY A 30 -7.90 9.66 -6.71
CA GLY A 30 -7.57 8.44 -7.43
C GLY A 30 -6.09 8.34 -7.66
N PHE A 31 -5.56 7.14 -7.53
CA PHE A 31 -4.15 6.89 -7.81
C PHE A 31 -3.96 5.43 -8.16
N SER A 32 -2.78 5.09 -8.64
CA SER A 32 -2.49 3.71 -9.00
C SER A 32 -1.39 3.18 -8.10
N VAL A 33 -1.47 1.90 -7.81
CA VAL A 33 -0.48 1.22 -6.98
C VAL A 33 0.07 0.05 -7.77
N ALA A 34 1.37 -0.07 -7.79
CA ALA A 34 2.05 -1.15 -8.49
C ALA A 34 2.41 -2.27 -7.53
N THR A 35 2.07 -3.49 -7.91
CA THR A 35 2.56 -4.66 -7.20
C THR A 35 3.43 -5.44 -8.16
N THR A 36 4.55 -5.92 -7.70
CA THR A 36 5.50 -6.60 -8.56
C THR A 36 5.79 -8.00 -8.03
N GLU A 37 5.62 -8.97 -8.89
CA GLU A 37 6.02 -10.32 -8.58
C GLU A 37 7.39 -10.52 -9.15
N LYS A 38 8.29 -11.02 -8.32
CA LYS A 38 9.65 -11.19 -8.73
C LYS A 38 9.78 -12.34 -9.72
N GLY A 39 10.51 -12.11 -10.78
CA GLY A 39 10.77 -13.16 -11.73
C GLY A 39 11.76 -14.17 -11.19
N TYR A 40 11.95 -15.23 -11.91
CA TYR A 40 12.85 -16.29 -11.48
C TYR A 40 13.32 -17.08 -12.69
N THR A 41 14.32 -17.90 -12.48
CA THR A 41 14.81 -18.81 -13.51
C THR A 41 14.47 -20.21 -13.06
N ALA A 42 13.74 -20.93 -13.90
CA ALA A 42 13.34 -22.30 -13.59
C ALA A 42 14.53 -23.24 -13.75
N GLN A 43 14.37 -24.44 -13.22
CA GLN A 43 15.44 -25.41 -13.30
C GLN A 43 15.81 -25.78 -14.72
N ASN A 44 14.87 -25.69 -15.63
CA ASN A 44 15.16 -26.02 -17.03
C ASN A 44 15.78 -24.84 -17.78
N GLY A 45 16.11 -23.77 -17.06
CA GLY A 45 16.74 -22.61 -17.71
C GLY A 45 15.80 -21.56 -18.23
N THR A 46 14.50 -21.79 -18.13
CA THR A 46 13.54 -20.80 -18.60
C THR A 46 13.54 -19.61 -17.66
N VAL A 47 13.62 -18.43 -18.23
CA VAL A 47 13.63 -17.21 -17.44
C VAL A 47 12.24 -16.59 -17.45
N TYR A 48 11.71 -16.32 -16.24
CA TYR A 48 10.45 -15.64 -16.10
C TYR A 48 10.73 -14.26 -15.51
N PRO A 49 10.40 -13.21 -16.26
CA PRO A 49 10.76 -11.86 -15.81
C PRO A 49 9.84 -11.37 -14.69
N ASP A 50 10.20 -10.27 -14.08
CA ASP A 50 9.37 -9.63 -13.09
C ASP A 50 8.06 -9.22 -13.75
N ARG A 51 7.00 -9.24 -12.97
CA ARG A 51 5.69 -8.91 -13.51
C ARG A 51 5.04 -7.88 -12.62
N THR A 52 4.63 -6.78 -13.19
CA THR A 52 4.01 -5.69 -12.46
C THR A 52 2.56 -5.54 -12.83
N GLU A 53 1.71 -5.44 -11.82
CA GLU A 53 0.30 -5.15 -12.02
C GLU A 53 0.01 -3.77 -11.46
N TRP A 54 -0.81 -3.03 -12.16
CA TRP A 54 -1.22 -1.70 -11.73
C TRP A 54 -2.66 -1.75 -11.24
N HIS A 55 -2.88 -1.29 -10.03
CA HIS A 55 -4.20 -1.31 -9.42
C HIS A 55 -4.70 0.11 -9.27
N ASN A 56 -5.90 0.38 -9.73
CA ASN A 56 -6.50 1.70 -9.62
C ASN A 56 -7.23 1.80 -8.30
N ILE A 57 -6.92 2.81 -7.53
CA ILE A 57 -7.48 2.99 -6.20
C ILE A 57 -8.29 4.28 -6.20
N VAL A 58 -9.47 4.24 -5.61
CA VAL A 58 -10.31 5.41 -5.48
C VAL A 58 -10.65 5.60 -4.01
N CYS A 59 -10.46 6.80 -3.51
CA CYS A 59 -10.76 7.14 -2.13
C CYS A 59 -11.77 8.27 -2.11
N TRP A 60 -12.65 8.24 -1.11
CA TRP A 60 -13.71 9.23 -0.99
C TRP A 60 -13.65 9.92 0.36
N GLY A 61 -14.04 11.18 0.38
CA GLY A 61 -14.23 11.92 1.62
C GLY A 61 -12.97 12.04 2.45
N ARG A 62 -13.04 11.56 3.66
CA ARG A 62 -11.92 11.68 4.57
C ARG A 62 -10.68 10.99 4.07
N LEU A 63 -10.84 9.82 3.45
CA LEU A 63 -9.69 9.14 2.91
C LEU A 63 -9.08 9.93 1.76
N ALA A 64 -9.90 10.62 0.99
CA ALA A 64 -9.37 11.45 -0.09
C ALA A 64 -8.54 12.60 0.48
N ASP A 65 -8.93 13.14 1.63
CA ASP A 65 -8.14 14.18 2.27
C ASP A 65 -6.79 13.64 2.70
N ILE A 66 -6.75 12.43 3.23
CA ILE A 66 -5.50 11.82 3.64
C ILE A 66 -4.62 11.59 2.43
N VAL A 67 -5.21 11.13 1.34
CA VAL A 67 -4.45 10.90 0.12
C VAL A 67 -3.86 12.20 -0.38
N GLU A 68 -4.66 13.26 -0.38
CA GLU A 68 -4.18 14.53 -0.87
C GLU A 68 -3.00 15.05 -0.07
N ARG A 69 -3.03 14.83 1.22
CA ARG A 69 -1.99 15.35 2.08
C ARG A 69 -0.73 14.52 2.11
N PHE A 70 -0.87 13.21 2.08
CA PHE A 70 0.27 12.36 2.38
C PHE A 70 0.72 11.43 1.28
N VAL A 71 -0.12 11.13 0.31
CA VAL A 71 0.23 10.16 -0.73
C VAL A 71 0.80 10.88 -1.93
N LYS A 72 1.92 10.40 -2.44
CA LYS A 72 2.50 10.96 -3.63
C LYS A 72 3.21 9.85 -4.38
N LYS A 73 3.65 10.16 -5.58
CA LYS A 73 4.36 9.21 -6.39
C LYS A 73 5.51 8.63 -5.60
N GLY A 74 5.61 7.33 -5.58
CA GLY A 74 6.67 6.63 -4.86
C GLY A 74 6.31 6.22 -3.45
N SER A 75 5.19 6.69 -2.92
CA SER A 75 4.78 6.29 -1.57
C SER A 75 4.51 4.80 -1.51
N SER A 76 4.79 4.21 -0.37
CA SER A 76 4.46 2.81 -0.14
C SER A 76 3.19 2.77 0.68
N VAL A 77 2.19 2.04 0.23
CA VAL A 77 0.88 2.05 0.87
C VAL A 77 0.29 0.66 1.00
N TYR A 78 -0.55 0.52 1.99
CA TYR A 78 -1.42 -0.64 2.16
C TYR A 78 -2.84 -0.14 1.91
N VAL A 79 -3.54 -0.79 1.00
CA VAL A 79 -4.90 -0.41 0.65
C VAL A 79 -5.79 -1.64 0.78
N GLN A 80 -6.92 -1.46 1.41
CA GLN A 80 -7.91 -2.52 1.51
C GLN A 80 -9.24 -1.92 1.14
N GLY A 81 -10.03 -2.61 0.36
CA GLY A 81 -11.33 -2.11 -0.02
C GLY A 81 -12.09 -3.11 -0.86
N LYS A 82 -13.03 -2.62 -1.60
CA LYS A 82 -13.88 -3.44 -2.42
C LYS A 82 -13.55 -3.28 -3.89
N MET A 83 -13.65 -4.35 -4.63
CA MET A 83 -13.44 -4.30 -6.06
C MET A 83 -14.69 -3.74 -6.70
N ARG A 84 -14.52 -2.76 -7.56
CA ARG A 84 -15.63 -2.15 -8.28
C ARG A 84 -15.31 -2.09 -9.75
N SER A 85 -16.33 -2.20 -10.55
CA SER A 85 -16.15 -1.95 -11.97
C SER A 85 -17.07 -0.81 -12.35
N ARG A 86 -16.66 -0.05 -13.33
CA ARG A 86 -17.51 0.98 -13.87
C ARG A 86 -17.32 1.03 -15.37
N THR A 87 -18.29 1.55 -16.04
CA THR A 87 -18.20 1.70 -17.48
C THR A 87 -18.02 3.17 -17.81
N TYR A 88 -17.36 3.45 -18.89
CA TYR A 88 -17.20 4.80 -19.39
C TYR A 88 -17.11 4.73 -20.91
N GLU A 89 -17.33 5.86 -21.53
CA GLU A 89 -17.24 5.91 -22.96
C GLU A 89 -16.03 6.66 -23.39
N LYS A 90 -15.33 6.10 -24.36
CA LYS A 90 -14.18 6.73 -24.91
C LYS A 90 -14.17 6.44 -26.38
N ASP A 91 -14.08 7.48 -27.20
CA ASP A 91 -14.04 7.36 -28.66
C ASP A 91 -15.26 6.59 -29.16
N GLY A 92 -16.42 6.82 -28.56
CA GLY A 92 -17.63 6.18 -29.01
C GLY A 92 -17.77 4.72 -28.60
N GLN A 93 -16.84 4.22 -27.79
CA GLN A 93 -16.91 2.84 -27.35
C GLN A 93 -17.08 2.76 -25.85
N THR A 94 -17.86 1.77 -25.42
CA THR A 94 -18.04 1.54 -24.01
C THR A 94 -16.86 0.75 -23.48
N ARG A 95 -16.25 1.25 -22.44
CA ARG A 95 -15.11 0.58 -21.84
C ARG A 95 -15.37 0.33 -20.38
N TYR A 96 -14.64 -0.63 -19.84
CA TYR A 96 -14.77 -1.01 -18.44
C TYR A 96 -13.48 -0.66 -17.70
N ALA A 97 -13.63 -0.16 -16.50
CA ALA A 97 -12.50 0.09 -15.64
C ALA A 97 -12.73 -0.63 -14.34
N PHE A 98 -11.66 -1.18 -13.79
CA PHE A 98 -11.73 -1.87 -12.51
C PHE A 98 -10.94 -1.06 -11.50
N GLU A 99 -11.53 -0.86 -10.34
CA GLU A 99 -10.95 -0.04 -9.30
C GLU A 99 -11.15 -0.71 -7.96
N ILE A 100 -10.33 -0.31 -7.00
CA ILE A 100 -10.54 -0.71 -5.62
C ILE A 100 -11.04 0.52 -4.90
N GLU A 101 -12.25 0.42 -4.35
CA GLU A 101 -12.82 1.51 -3.57
C GLU A 101 -12.26 1.36 -2.17
N CYS A 102 -11.40 2.28 -1.81
CA CYS A 102 -10.61 2.15 -0.59
C CYS A 102 -11.44 2.31 0.66
N GLU A 103 -11.25 1.41 1.59
CA GLU A 103 -11.90 1.50 2.90
C GLU A 103 -10.87 1.73 3.98
N THR A 104 -9.69 1.17 3.81
CA THR A 104 -8.61 1.33 4.77
C THR A 104 -7.33 1.68 4.02
N LEU A 105 -6.66 2.69 4.48
CA LEU A 105 -5.42 3.14 3.86
C LEU A 105 -4.38 3.34 4.95
N GLN A 106 -3.21 2.75 4.74
CA GLN A 106 -2.10 2.93 5.65
C GLN A 106 -0.87 3.30 4.86
N LEU A 107 -0.20 4.34 5.29
CA LEU A 107 1.05 4.72 4.67
C LEU A 107 2.15 3.95 5.34
N LEU A 108 2.96 3.30 4.55
CA LEU A 108 4.01 2.45 5.07
C LEU A 108 5.38 3.07 4.96
N ASP A 109 5.48 4.25 4.33
CA ASP A 109 6.75 4.89 4.19
C ASP A 109 7.27 5.33 5.52
N ARG A 110 8.57 5.14 5.72
CA ARG A 110 9.19 5.72 6.85
C ARG A 110 9.30 7.18 6.53
N GLN A 111 8.83 8.02 7.35
CA GLN A 111 8.84 9.41 7.06
C GLN A 111 10.22 9.96 7.10
N SER A 112 10.55 10.67 6.09
CA SER A 112 11.88 11.22 6.07
C SER A 112 12.04 12.22 7.18
N GLU A 113 11.02 12.95 7.48
CA GLU A 113 11.19 13.88 8.51
C GLU A 113 11.43 13.16 9.79
N VAL A 114 10.87 12.04 9.97
CA VAL A 114 11.12 11.31 11.14
C VAL A 114 12.55 10.93 11.15
N SER A 115 13.05 10.54 10.05
CA SER A 115 14.39 10.12 10.05
C SER A 115 15.28 11.25 10.38
N GLN A 116 14.93 12.42 10.01
CA GLN A 116 15.79 13.46 10.34
C GLN A 116 15.81 13.67 11.77
N ASN A 117 14.71 13.64 12.38
CA ASN A 117 14.71 13.82 13.73
C ASN A 117 15.38 12.75 14.39
N SER A 118 15.19 11.62 13.91
CA SER A 118 15.72 10.56 14.59
C SER A 118 17.14 10.58 14.55
N GLY A 119 17.58 11.28 13.72
CA GLY A 119 18.96 11.27 13.69
C GLY A 119 19.46 11.31 15.03
N GLN A 120 18.74 11.87 15.86
CA GLN A 120 19.24 11.93 17.08
C GLN A 120 18.92 10.82 17.83
N GLN A 121 18.12 10.20 17.65
CA GLN A 121 17.74 9.25 18.46
C GLN A 121 18.36 8.17 18.47
N PRO A 122 18.77 7.98 18.65
CA PRO A 122 19.44 6.99 18.55
C PRO A 122 19.11 5.97 19.29
N VAL A 123 18.98 5.73 19.45
CA VAL A 123 18.64 4.98 19.98
C VAL A 123 18.86 3.98 20.36
N GLN A 124 18.96 3.67 20.45
CA GLN A 124 19.06 2.85 20.64
C GLN A 124 19.15 2.22 21.33
N THR A 125 19.44 2.20 21.48
CA THR A 125 19.45 1.85 22.27
C THR A 125 19.09 0.66 22.76
N TRP A 126 18.68 0.06 22.34
CA TRP A 126 18.26 -1.10 22.61
C TRP A 126 19.29 -2.02 22.45
N THR A 127 19.99 -2.28 23.30
CA THR A 127 20.98 -3.16 23.12
C THR A 127 20.57 -4.26 23.85
N PRO A 128 20.19 -5.16 23.24
CA PRO A 128 19.74 -6.31 23.80
C PRO A 128 20.81 -6.96 24.50
N SER A 129 21.87 -6.78 24.01
CA SER A 129 22.92 -7.47 24.52
C SER A 129 22.97 -7.48 25.94
N GLN A 130 22.58 -6.49 26.47
CA GLN A 130 22.74 -6.45 27.77
C GLN A 130 21.98 -7.38 28.42
N GLN A 131 21.20 -7.89 27.96
CA GLN A 131 20.40 -8.68 28.58
C GLN A 131 20.99 -9.75 29.00
N PRO A 132 21.23 -9.94 29.73
CA PRO A 132 21.99 -10.95 30.14
C PRO A 132 21.18 -12.07 30.44
N MET A 133 21.08 -12.31 30.55
CA MET A 133 20.55 -13.11 30.70
C MET A 133 20.46 -13.95 31.13
N PRO A 134 20.49 -14.19 31.33
CA PRO A 134 20.33 -14.92 31.60
C PRO A 134 20.13 -15.83 31.77
N GLN A 135 20.41 -16.04 32.25
CA GLN A 135 20.32 -16.78 32.48
C GLN A 135 19.68 -17.64 32.41
N ASN A 136 19.71 -17.94 32.61
CA ASN A 136 19.29 -18.71 32.60
C ASN A 136 18.57 -19.42 32.46
N ASN A 137 18.54 -19.52 32.70
CA ASN A 137 18.00 -20.10 32.68
C ASN A 137 17.34 -20.87 32.26
N GLU A 138 17.46 -21.04 32.35
CA GLU A 138 17.02 -21.74 32.16
C GLU A 138 16.11 -22.23 31.71
N ILE A 139 15.99 -22.34 31.76
CA ILE A 139 15.27 -22.74 31.51
C ILE A 139 14.58 -23.27 30.96
N ASP A 140 14.63 -23.39 30.99
CA ASP A 140 14.07 -23.94 30.64
C ASP A 140 13.11 -24.18 29.98
N THR A 141 12.88 -24.04 29.64
CA THR A 141 11.99 -24.21 29.04
C THR A 141 11.43 -24.84 28.39
N PRO A 142 11.15 -25.15 28.39
CA PRO A 142 10.63 -25.85 27.73
C PRO A 142 9.84 -25.83 26.89
N PHE A 143 9.63 -25.72 26.49
CA PHE A 143 8.88 -25.72 25.68
C PHE A 143 8.80 -26.08 25.18
#